data_03143729159fb85e751adb1762d84356
#
_entry.id   03143729159fb85e751adb1762d84356
#
_cell.length_a   1.000
_cell.length_b   1.000
_cell.length_c   1.000
_cell.angle_alpha   90.00
_cell.angle_beta   90.00
_cell.angle_gamma   90.00
#
_symmetry.space_group_name_H-M   'P 1'
#
loop_
_entity.id
_entity.type
_entity.pdbx_description
1 polymer ?
#
loop_
_entity_poly.entity_id
_entity_poly.type
_entity_poly.pdbx_seq_one_letter_code
_entity_poly.pdbx_strand_id
1 'polypeptide(L)'
;MKSFAGKTLSWRTADGVIELTLDRAPCNEIGSATLGELEQFAGALDSLARDSHALVISSARNEGFCAGADLRELFRGLQDLRPAARLAGVRDFLERIHGVMNTLDAAPITTIAAVHGVTFGGGLELALACDLIVADKMTRFCFPELRLGLIPGFGGIPRLKRDLGNAAVRDLLLTGRSINATKGQSLGLVSQVTGEGDALRVARATAVQLGKFDRETAIVAKRFIKPIPREELRREIDIFCELFMRPAVEAGLRKFVESTDALPYLP
;
A
#
# COMPACT_ATOMS: atom_id res chain seq x y z
N MET A 1 9.47 25.11 -4.51
CA MET A 1 8.54 24.00 -4.78
C MET A 1 9.26 22.95 -5.63
N LYS A 2 9.39 21.73 -5.16
CA LYS A 2 9.94 20.60 -5.92
C LYS A 2 8.76 19.75 -6.41
N SER A 3 8.83 19.22 -7.62
CA SER A 3 7.74 18.40 -8.20
C SER A 3 8.28 17.38 -9.19
N PHE A 4 7.50 16.34 -9.42
CA PHE A 4 7.71 15.31 -10.42
C PHE A 4 6.36 14.90 -11.00
N ALA A 5 6.32 14.63 -12.29
CA ALA A 5 5.16 14.09 -12.99
C ALA A 5 5.60 12.86 -13.79
N GLY A 6 5.22 11.69 -13.32
CA GLY A 6 5.45 10.40 -13.96
C GLY A 6 4.27 9.95 -14.82
N LYS A 7 4.27 8.69 -15.19
CA LYS A 7 3.21 8.03 -15.97
C LYS A 7 2.11 7.43 -15.07
N THR A 8 2.46 7.09 -13.83
CA THR A 8 1.59 6.35 -12.90
C THR A 8 1.38 7.08 -11.58
N LEU A 9 2.26 8.06 -11.28
CA LEU A 9 2.14 8.91 -10.10
C LEU A 9 2.81 10.28 -10.35
N SER A 10 2.46 11.22 -9.50
CA SER A 10 3.12 12.53 -9.42
C SER A 10 3.32 12.93 -7.96
N TRP A 11 4.28 13.80 -7.70
CA TRP A 11 4.42 14.40 -6.38
C TRP A 11 4.83 15.86 -6.47
N ARG A 12 4.51 16.60 -5.43
CA ARG A 12 4.90 18.01 -5.25
C ARG A 12 5.11 18.32 -3.78
N THR A 13 5.90 19.37 -3.51
CA THR A 13 6.06 19.92 -2.16
C THR A 13 5.46 21.31 -2.09
N ALA A 14 4.62 21.56 -1.09
CA ALA A 14 4.08 22.90 -0.81
C ALA A 14 3.85 23.02 0.70
N ASP A 15 4.20 24.18 1.27
CA ASP A 15 3.94 24.54 2.67
C ASP A 15 4.38 23.46 3.70
N GLY A 16 5.54 22.83 3.45
CA GLY A 16 6.08 21.79 4.32
C GLY A 16 5.36 20.42 4.21
N VAL A 17 4.49 20.24 3.22
CA VAL A 17 3.81 18.99 2.94
C VAL A 17 4.26 18.43 1.59
N ILE A 18 4.58 17.15 1.55
CA ILE A 18 4.78 16.38 0.33
C ILE A 18 3.43 15.76 -0.04
N GLU A 19 2.94 15.99 -1.24
CA GLU A 19 1.76 15.31 -1.78
C GLU A 19 2.21 14.33 -2.86
N LEU A 20 1.98 13.04 -2.66
CA LEU A 20 2.14 11.96 -3.63
C LEU A 20 0.76 11.54 -4.13
N THR A 21 0.52 11.65 -5.43
CA THR A 21 -0.75 11.28 -6.05
C THR A 21 -0.54 10.11 -7.01
N LEU A 22 -1.21 8.99 -6.75
CA LEU A 22 -1.29 7.85 -7.64
C LEU A 22 -2.27 8.16 -8.78
N ASP A 23 -1.89 7.88 -10.03
CA ASP A 23 -2.72 8.17 -11.22
C ASP A 23 -2.49 7.17 -12.35
N ARG A 24 -2.77 5.90 -12.09
CA ARG A 24 -2.74 4.84 -13.11
C ARG A 24 -4.12 4.21 -13.25
N ALA A 25 -4.66 4.23 -14.47
CA ALA A 25 -5.92 3.57 -14.78
C ALA A 25 -5.74 2.03 -14.76
N PRO A 26 -6.77 1.27 -14.34
CA PRO A 26 -8.06 1.75 -13.85
C PRO A 26 -8.03 2.15 -12.36
N CYS A 27 -7.28 1.50 -11.49
CA CYS A 27 -7.32 1.69 -10.04
C CYS A 27 -5.93 1.55 -9.39
N ASN A 28 -4.93 2.18 -9.97
CA ASN A 28 -3.57 2.29 -9.43
C ASN A 28 -2.88 0.95 -9.13
N GLU A 29 -3.12 -0.08 -9.95
CA GLU A 29 -2.44 -1.36 -9.79
C GLU A 29 -0.92 -1.17 -9.87
N ILE A 30 -0.19 -1.83 -8.96
CA ILE A 30 1.25 -1.70 -8.83
C ILE A 30 1.93 -2.78 -9.69
N GLY A 31 2.32 -2.40 -10.89
CA GLY A 31 3.20 -3.16 -11.79
C GLY A 31 4.59 -2.54 -11.86
N SER A 32 5.40 -2.99 -12.81
CA SER A 32 6.81 -2.58 -12.94
C SER A 32 6.98 -1.07 -13.14
N ALA A 33 6.09 -0.42 -13.91
CA ALA A 33 6.16 1.02 -14.12
C ALA A 33 5.88 1.80 -12.83
N THR A 34 4.81 1.43 -12.10
CA THR A 34 4.46 2.06 -10.82
C THR A 34 5.54 1.81 -9.78
N LEU A 35 6.09 0.58 -9.71
CA LEU A 35 7.19 0.25 -8.81
C LEU A 35 8.41 1.13 -9.08
N GLY A 36 8.83 1.29 -10.34
CA GLY A 36 9.98 2.13 -10.69
C GLY A 36 9.80 3.60 -10.31
N GLU A 37 8.60 4.15 -10.46
CA GLU A 37 8.30 5.54 -10.05
C GLU A 37 8.19 5.66 -8.51
N LEU A 38 7.68 4.65 -7.80
CA LEU A 38 7.69 4.59 -6.34
C LEU A 38 9.12 4.50 -5.78
N GLU A 39 10.01 3.72 -6.42
CA GLU A 39 11.44 3.65 -6.06
C GLU A 39 12.13 5.00 -6.25
N GLN A 40 11.84 5.69 -7.36
CA GLN A 40 12.36 7.04 -7.60
C GLN A 40 11.88 8.02 -6.51
N PHE A 41 10.61 7.96 -6.14
CA PHE A 41 10.06 8.75 -5.04
C PHE A 41 10.72 8.42 -3.70
N ALA A 42 10.84 7.13 -3.37
CA ALA A 42 11.48 6.66 -2.14
C ALA A 42 12.94 7.13 -2.05
N GLY A 43 13.69 7.08 -3.16
CA GLY A 43 15.06 7.60 -3.23
C GLY A 43 15.16 9.11 -3.02
N ALA A 44 14.12 9.88 -3.35
CA ALA A 44 14.06 11.32 -3.13
C ALA A 44 13.54 11.70 -1.73
N LEU A 45 12.87 10.80 -1.03
CA LEU A 45 12.07 11.11 0.17
C LEU A 45 12.90 11.72 1.29
N ASP A 46 14.10 11.23 1.58
CA ASP A 46 14.95 11.78 2.63
C ASP A 46 15.32 13.26 2.35
N SER A 47 15.59 13.58 1.07
CA SER A 47 15.87 14.97 0.67
C SER A 47 14.63 15.86 0.75
N LEU A 48 13.47 15.34 0.37
CA LEU A 48 12.19 16.06 0.42
C LEU A 48 11.75 16.29 1.87
N ALA A 49 11.98 15.31 2.72
CA ALA A 49 11.62 15.34 4.13
C ALA A 49 12.40 16.40 4.92
N ARG A 50 13.57 16.85 4.47
CA ARG A 50 14.35 17.92 5.18
C ARG A 50 13.55 19.20 5.33
N ASP A 51 12.79 19.56 4.30
CA ASP A 51 12.01 20.79 4.22
C ASP A 51 10.51 20.54 4.46
N SER A 52 10.15 19.32 4.91
CA SER A 52 8.75 18.91 5.07
C SER A 52 8.52 18.27 6.43
N HIS A 53 7.28 18.31 6.91
CA HIS A 53 6.84 17.72 8.17
C HIS A 53 5.80 16.60 7.98
N ALA A 54 5.19 16.51 6.79
CA ALA A 54 4.24 15.48 6.47
C ALA A 54 4.31 15.04 5.00
N LEU A 55 3.91 13.79 4.75
CA LEU A 55 3.61 13.23 3.43
C LEU A 55 2.15 12.82 3.39
N VAL A 56 1.42 13.25 2.37
CA VAL A 56 0.06 12.78 2.07
C VAL A 56 0.10 11.96 0.78
N ILE A 57 -0.36 10.71 0.85
CA ILE A 57 -0.51 9.83 -0.32
C ILE A 57 -1.99 9.73 -0.65
N SER A 58 -2.35 10.01 -1.90
CA SER A 58 -3.73 10.01 -2.40
C SER A 58 -3.83 9.39 -3.79
N SER A 59 -5.03 9.25 -4.30
CA SER A 59 -5.33 8.76 -5.65
C SER A 59 -6.10 9.83 -6.44
N ALA A 60 -5.77 9.95 -7.72
CA ALA A 60 -6.55 10.72 -8.69
C ALA A 60 -7.63 9.88 -9.40
N ARG A 61 -7.69 8.57 -9.14
CA ARG A 61 -8.66 7.65 -9.77
C ARG A 61 -9.96 7.61 -8.98
N ASN A 62 -11.10 7.66 -9.68
CA ASN A 62 -12.42 7.61 -9.02
C ASN A 62 -12.74 6.24 -8.44
N GLU A 63 -12.18 5.17 -9.01
CA GLU A 63 -12.42 3.78 -8.61
C GLU A 63 -11.92 3.46 -7.21
N GLY A 64 -10.87 4.17 -6.78
CA GLY A 64 -10.35 3.99 -5.44
C GLY A 64 -8.89 4.39 -5.27
N PHE A 65 -8.37 4.05 -4.10
CA PHE A 65 -7.00 4.37 -3.73
C PHE A 65 -6.00 3.50 -4.50
N CYS A 66 -6.13 2.17 -4.40
CA CYS A 66 -5.29 1.22 -5.13
C CYS A 66 -5.86 -0.20 -5.02
N ALA A 67 -5.94 -0.91 -6.14
CA ALA A 67 -6.45 -2.29 -6.21
C ALA A 67 -5.37 -3.36 -5.90
N GLY A 68 -4.13 -2.97 -5.65
CA GLY A 68 -3.03 -3.88 -5.30
C GLY A 68 -2.07 -4.15 -6.45
N ALA A 69 -1.48 -5.35 -6.49
CA ALA A 69 -0.53 -5.74 -7.53
C ALA A 69 -1.19 -5.85 -8.91
N ASP A 70 -0.46 -5.48 -9.97
CA ASP A 70 -0.89 -5.74 -11.35
C ASP A 70 -0.73 -7.23 -11.69
N LEU A 71 -1.76 -8.00 -11.33
CA LEU A 71 -1.77 -9.45 -11.53
C LEU A 71 -1.77 -9.84 -13.01
N ARG A 72 -2.28 -8.98 -13.90
CA ARG A 72 -2.27 -9.22 -15.34
C ARG A 72 -0.86 -9.07 -15.90
N GLU A 73 -0.13 -8.03 -15.48
CA GLU A 73 1.28 -7.85 -15.82
C GLU A 73 2.12 -9.01 -15.27
N LEU A 74 1.93 -9.35 -13.99
CA LEU A 74 2.61 -10.46 -13.32
C LEU A 74 2.40 -11.78 -14.08
N PHE A 75 1.15 -12.15 -14.37
CA PHE A 75 0.84 -13.40 -15.06
C PHE A 75 1.46 -13.46 -16.46
N ARG A 76 1.30 -12.39 -17.27
CA ARG A 76 1.85 -12.33 -18.64
C ARG A 76 3.37 -12.37 -18.67
N GLY A 77 4.01 -11.60 -17.78
CA GLY A 77 5.47 -11.50 -17.73
C GLY A 77 6.18 -12.79 -17.33
N LEU A 78 5.45 -13.75 -16.75
CA LEU A 78 6.02 -14.97 -16.23
C LEU A 78 5.74 -16.21 -17.08
N GLN A 79 4.81 -16.14 -18.06
CA GLN A 79 4.33 -17.33 -18.81
C GLN A 79 5.45 -18.07 -19.56
N ASP A 80 6.34 -17.34 -20.20
CA ASP A 80 7.40 -17.91 -21.05
C ASP A 80 8.72 -18.19 -20.31
N LEU A 81 8.74 -17.91 -18.98
CA LEU A 81 9.94 -18.09 -18.18
C LEU A 81 10.02 -19.50 -17.58
N ARG A 82 11.26 -20.01 -17.46
CA ARG A 82 11.53 -21.23 -16.68
C ARG A 82 11.19 -21.01 -15.21
N PRO A 83 10.79 -22.04 -14.45
CA PRO A 83 10.38 -21.91 -13.04
C PRO A 83 11.35 -21.13 -12.16
N ALA A 84 12.67 -21.38 -12.29
CA ALA A 84 13.68 -20.67 -11.52
C ALA A 84 13.74 -19.17 -11.86
N ALA A 85 13.55 -18.79 -13.13
CA ALA A 85 13.52 -17.39 -13.55
C ALA A 85 12.23 -16.70 -13.10
N ARG A 86 11.09 -17.40 -13.11
CA ARG A 86 9.81 -16.92 -12.54
C ARG A 86 9.98 -16.57 -11.06
N LEU A 87 10.52 -17.50 -10.28
CA LEU A 87 10.74 -17.32 -8.85
C LEU A 87 11.70 -16.16 -8.57
N ALA A 88 12.81 -16.06 -9.31
CA ALA A 88 13.77 -14.98 -9.17
C ALA A 88 13.13 -13.62 -9.47
N GLY A 89 12.34 -13.50 -10.54
CA GLY A 89 11.64 -12.25 -10.91
C GLY A 89 10.60 -11.81 -9.88
N VAL A 90 9.84 -12.77 -9.33
CA VAL A 90 8.88 -12.48 -8.27
C VAL A 90 9.59 -12.02 -7.01
N ARG A 91 10.64 -12.70 -6.58
CA ARG A 91 11.43 -12.31 -5.41
C ARG A 91 12.02 -10.91 -5.57
N ASP A 92 12.65 -10.62 -6.71
CA ASP A 92 13.19 -9.29 -7.00
C ASP A 92 12.11 -8.20 -6.87
N PHE A 93 10.94 -8.42 -7.47
CA PHE A 93 9.83 -7.49 -7.36
C PHE A 93 9.38 -7.28 -5.90
N LEU A 94 9.27 -8.37 -5.12
CA LEU A 94 8.86 -8.30 -3.71
C LEU A 94 9.91 -7.57 -2.86
N GLU A 95 11.19 -7.86 -3.04
CA GLU A 95 12.28 -7.19 -2.31
C GLU A 95 12.30 -5.69 -2.61
N ARG A 96 12.09 -5.29 -3.86
CA ARG A 96 12.04 -3.89 -4.29
C ARG A 96 10.83 -3.16 -3.71
N ILE A 97 9.63 -3.74 -3.80
CA ILE A 97 8.43 -3.09 -3.23
C ILE A 97 8.51 -3.03 -1.69
N HIS A 98 9.08 -4.04 -1.02
CA HIS A 98 9.38 -3.97 0.41
C HIS A 98 10.36 -2.83 0.74
N GLY A 99 11.34 -2.59 -0.12
CA GLY A 99 12.24 -1.43 -0.01
C GLY A 99 11.48 -0.11 0.03
N VAL A 100 10.55 0.08 -0.92
CA VAL A 100 9.67 1.26 -0.97
C VAL A 100 8.81 1.36 0.29
N MET A 101 8.09 0.27 0.65
CA MET A 101 7.21 0.26 1.83
C MET A 101 7.97 0.54 3.13
N ASN A 102 9.18 -0.01 3.27
CA ASN A 102 10.04 0.22 4.43
C ASN A 102 10.53 1.67 4.49
N THR A 103 10.82 2.30 3.35
CA THR A 103 11.21 3.71 3.28
C THR A 103 10.05 4.62 3.71
N LEU A 104 8.83 4.34 3.27
CA LEU A 104 7.63 5.08 3.70
C LEU A 104 7.34 4.90 5.19
N ASP A 105 7.41 3.66 5.68
CA ASP A 105 7.18 3.30 7.09
C ASP A 105 8.19 3.97 8.03
N ALA A 106 9.47 4.06 7.60
CA ALA A 106 10.56 4.69 8.35
C ALA A 106 10.73 6.20 8.11
N ALA A 107 9.94 6.81 7.23
CA ALA A 107 10.11 8.19 6.82
C ALA A 107 10.24 9.13 8.04
N PRO A 108 11.22 10.08 8.04
CA PRO A 108 11.44 10.98 9.16
C PRO A 108 10.44 12.16 9.18
N ILE A 109 9.20 11.87 8.79
CA ILE A 109 8.03 12.75 8.78
C ILE A 109 6.79 11.90 8.99
N THR A 110 5.67 12.51 9.37
CA THR A 110 4.40 11.79 9.46
C THR A 110 3.83 11.51 8.07
N THR A 111 3.45 10.26 7.81
CA THR A 111 2.87 9.82 6.55
C THR A 111 1.37 9.55 6.70
N ILE A 112 0.55 10.05 5.78
CA ILE A 112 -0.91 9.96 5.80
C ILE A 112 -1.40 9.36 4.49
N ALA A 113 -2.11 8.26 4.54
CA ALA A 113 -2.86 7.74 3.40
C ALA A 113 -4.27 8.34 3.40
N ALA A 114 -4.59 9.10 2.36
CA ALA A 114 -5.95 9.60 2.11
C ALA A 114 -6.64 8.64 1.14
N VAL A 115 -7.48 7.76 1.67
CA VAL A 115 -8.02 6.64 0.90
C VAL A 115 -9.52 6.77 0.64
N HIS A 116 -9.95 6.29 -0.52
CA HIS A 116 -11.36 6.18 -0.91
C HIS A 116 -11.57 4.95 -1.79
N GLY A 117 -12.82 4.50 -1.93
CA GLY A 117 -13.17 3.39 -2.81
C GLY A 117 -12.36 2.12 -2.52
N VAL A 118 -11.86 1.49 -3.59
CA VAL A 118 -11.08 0.25 -3.51
C VAL A 118 -9.71 0.49 -2.89
N THR A 119 -9.39 -0.21 -1.79
CA THR A 119 -8.10 -0.20 -1.09
C THR A 119 -7.78 -1.66 -0.74
N PHE A 120 -7.34 -2.44 -1.73
CA PHE A 120 -7.22 -3.90 -1.66
C PHE A 120 -5.78 -4.38 -1.81
N GLY A 121 -5.45 -5.52 -1.19
CA GLY A 121 -4.16 -6.18 -1.32
C GLY A 121 -2.98 -5.21 -1.16
N GLY A 122 -2.10 -5.13 -2.14
CA GLY A 122 -0.96 -4.19 -2.15
C GLY A 122 -1.34 -2.72 -1.94
N GLY A 123 -2.58 -2.32 -2.26
CA GLY A 123 -3.10 -0.97 -1.95
C GLY A 123 -3.38 -0.78 -0.46
N LEU A 124 -3.91 -1.79 0.22
CA LEU A 124 -4.03 -1.79 1.68
C LEU A 124 -2.65 -1.85 2.34
N GLU A 125 -1.71 -2.62 1.78
CA GLU A 125 -0.34 -2.73 2.27
C GLU A 125 0.42 -1.39 2.18
N LEU A 126 0.19 -0.62 1.08
CA LEU A 126 0.71 0.74 0.95
C LEU A 126 0.10 1.68 2.00
N ALA A 127 -1.20 1.59 2.27
CA ALA A 127 -1.84 2.38 3.32
C ALA A 127 -1.30 2.02 4.72
N LEU A 128 -1.02 0.74 5.00
CA LEU A 128 -0.42 0.26 6.25
C LEU A 128 1.06 0.70 6.43
N ALA A 129 1.76 1.03 5.35
CA ALA A 129 3.09 1.64 5.45
C ALA A 129 3.03 3.09 5.96
N CYS A 130 1.89 3.76 5.85
CA CYS A 130 1.66 5.09 6.40
C CYS A 130 1.40 5.06 7.92
N ASP A 131 1.55 6.23 8.57
CA ASP A 131 1.31 6.37 10.01
C ASP A 131 -0.17 6.53 10.32
N LEU A 132 -0.90 7.22 9.45
CA LEU A 132 -2.32 7.51 9.60
C LEU A 132 -3.07 7.12 8.31
N ILE A 133 -4.27 6.58 8.48
CA ILE A 133 -5.21 6.34 7.38
C ILE A 133 -6.45 7.22 7.61
N VAL A 134 -6.65 8.18 6.72
CA VAL A 134 -7.88 8.98 6.63
C VAL A 134 -8.73 8.39 5.50
N ALA A 135 -9.87 7.85 5.85
CA ALA A 135 -10.72 7.10 4.91
C ALA A 135 -12.03 7.83 4.63
N ASP A 136 -12.38 7.93 3.36
CA ASP A 136 -13.73 8.24 2.90
C ASP A 136 -14.71 7.14 3.36
N LYS A 137 -15.95 7.51 3.68
CA LYS A 137 -17.01 6.56 4.11
C LYS A 137 -17.24 5.41 3.11
N MET A 138 -16.96 5.64 1.82
CA MET A 138 -17.14 4.65 0.76
C MET A 138 -15.94 3.69 0.63
N THR A 139 -14.87 3.91 1.39
CA THR A 139 -13.68 3.04 1.35
C THR A 139 -14.00 1.60 1.74
N ARG A 140 -13.42 0.68 0.99
CA ARG A 140 -13.45 -0.76 1.27
C ARG A 140 -12.03 -1.28 1.35
N PHE A 141 -11.74 -2.04 2.41
CA PHE A 141 -10.46 -2.69 2.66
C PHE A 141 -10.59 -4.20 2.54
N CYS A 142 -9.64 -4.86 1.90
CA CYS A 142 -9.65 -6.31 1.73
C CYS A 142 -8.23 -6.85 1.49
N PHE A 143 -7.98 -8.05 1.98
CA PHE A 143 -6.88 -8.91 1.54
C PHE A 143 -7.45 -10.08 0.73
N PRO A 144 -7.55 -9.98 -0.62
CA PRO A 144 -8.16 -11.01 -1.45
C PRO A 144 -7.22 -12.15 -1.85
N GLU A 145 -5.94 -12.11 -1.43
CA GLU A 145 -4.84 -12.94 -1.92
C GLU A 145 -5.09 -14.44 -1.75
N LEU A 146 -5.76 -14.87 -0.67
CA LEU A 146 -6.07 -16.28 -0.46
C LEU A 146 -6.95 -16.88 -1.56
N ARG A 147 -7.75 -16.06 -2.25
CA ARG A 147 -8.56 -16.48 -3.41
C ARG A 147 -7.71 -16.85 -4.63
N LEU A 148 -6.47 -16.35 -4.65
CA LEU A 148 -5.47 -16.65 -5.65
C LEU A 148 -4.50 -17.76 -5.22
N GLY A 149 -4.69 -18.31 -3.99
CA GLY A 149 -3.76 -19.26 -3.38
C GLY A 149 -2.48 -18.60 -2.81
N LEU A 150 -2.47 -17.27 -2.68
CA LEU A 150 -1.36 -16.48 -2.17
C LEU A 150 -1.67 -15.86 -0.80
N ILE A 151 -0.67 -15.25 -0.19
CA ILE A 151 -0.79 -14.30 0.92
C ILE A 151 -0.43 -12.89 0.43
N PRO A 152 -0.77 -11.81 1.15
CA PRO A 152 -0.19 -10.48 0.93
C PRO A 152 1.33 -10.55 0.87
N GLY A 153 1.95 -9.81 -0.03
CA GLY A 153 3.38 -9.92 -0.30
C GLY A 153 4.14 -8.59 -0.29
N PHE A 154 3.49 -7.46 0.05
CA PHE A 154 4.14 -6.14 0.12
C PHE A 154 4.39 -5.70 1.56
N GLY A 155 4.32 -6.62 2.52
CA GLY A 155 4.58 -6.39 3.94
C GLY A 155 3.33 -6.10 4.76
N GLY A 156 2.15 -6.47 4.28
CA GLY A 156 0.88 -6.17 4.93
C GLY A 156 0.61 -6.97 6.18
N ILE A 157 0.91 -8.27 6.19
CA ILE A 157 0.65 -9.12 7.37
C ILE A 157 1.48 -8.65 8.59
N PRO A 158 2.81 -8.46 8.48
CA PRO A 158 3.60 -8.00 9.61
C PRO A 158 3.19 -6.62 10.13
N ARG A 159 2.84 -5.69 9.22
CA ARG A 159 2.39 -4.34 9.60
C ARG A 159 1.03 -4.37 10.27
N LEU A 160 0.06 -5.08 9.69
CA LEU A 160 -1.27 -5.21 10.29
C LEU A 160 -1.19 -5.88 11.67
N LYS A 161 -0.32 -6.90 11.83
CA LYS A 161 -0.06 -7.55 13.12
C LYS A 161 0.56 -6.60 14.14
N ARG A 162 1.55 -5.79 13.73
CA ARG A 162 2.17 -4.77 14.57
C ARG A 162 1.16 -3.77 15.09
N ASP A 163 0.28 -3.28 14.20
CA ASP A 163 -0.58 -2.14 14.49
C ASP A 163 -1.92 -2.55 15.14
N LEU A 164 -2.49 -3.69 14.76
CA LEU A 164 -3.81 -4.14 15.22
C LEU A 164 -3.82 -5.51 15.94
N GLY A 165 -2.69 -6.19 15.97
CA GLY A 165 -2.58 -7.51 16.57
C GLY A 165 -3.11 -8.66 15.70
N ASN A 166 -2.83 -9.89 16.12
CA ASN A 166 -3.11 -11.12 15.36
C ASN A 166 -4.61 -11.39 15.13
N ALA A 167 -5.48 -10.88 15.99
CA ALA A 167 -6.91 -11.10 15.82
C ALA A 167 -7.45 -10.42 14.55
N ALA A 168 -7.01 -9.18 14.28
CA ALA A 168 -7.35 -8.45 13.06
C ALA A 168 -6.78 -9.13 11.82
N VAL A 169 -5.52 -9.60 11.89
CA VAL A 169 -4.89 -10.36 10.78
C VAL A 169 -5.71 -11.60 10.43
N ARG A 170 -6.03 -12.44 11.43
CA ARG A 170 -6.82 -13.66 11.20
C ARG A 170 -8.18 -13.36 10.59
N ASP A 171 -8.84 -12.33 11.08
CA ASP A 171 -10.16 -11.95 10.60
C ASP A 171 -10.13 -11.50 9.13
N LEU A 172 -9.25 -10.56 8.79
CA LEU A 172 -9.18 -10.02 7.43
C LEU A 172 -8.58 -11.00 6.43
N LEU A 173 -7.49 -11.68 6.80
CA LEU A 173 -6.77 -12.57 5.90
C LEU A 173 -7.51 -13.89 5.67
N LEU A 174 -7.87 -14.62 6.75
CA LEU A 174 -8.43 -15.97 6.61
C LEU A 174 -9.85 -15.97 6.07
N THR A 175 -10.61 -14.89 6.25
CA THR A 175 -11.94 -14.76 5.67
C THR A 175 -11.94 -14.15 4.26
N GLY A 176 -10.90 -13.37 3.93
CA GLY A 176 -10.83 -12.62 2.68
C GLY A 176 -11.99 -11.62 2.51
N ARG A 177 -12.71 -11.30 3.59
CA ARG A 177 -13.85 -10.38 3.53
C ARG A 177 -13.42 -8.94 3.40
N SER A 178 -14.19 -8.14 2.71
CA SER A 178 -13.99 -6.71 2.72
C SER A 178 -14.68 -6.07 3.92
N ILE A 179 -14.03 -5.05 4.50
CA ILE A 179 -14.61 -4.20 5.54
C ILE A 179 -14.73 -2.76 5.05
N ASN A 180 -15.71 -2.03 5.57
CA ASN A 180 -15.88 -0.60 5.28
C ASN A 180 -15.03 0.27 6.21
N ALA A 181 -14.98 1.58 5.92
CA ALA A 181 -14.22 2.57 6.69
C ALA A 181 -14.61 2.60 8.18
N THR A 182 -15.92 2.54 8.50
CA THR A 182 -16.42 2.54 9.88
C THR A 182 -15.94 1.32 10.65
N LYS A 183 -15.99 0.11 10.03
CA LYS A 183 -15.45 -1.09 10.66
C LYS A 183 -13.93 -0.98 10.81
N GLY A 184 -13.22 -0.46 9.80
CA GLY A 184 -11.79 -0.17 9.89
C GLY A 184 -11.45 0.75 11.06
N GLN A 185 -12.23 1.81 11.29
CA GLN A 185 -12.04 2.70 12.42
C GLN A 185 -12.30 1.99 13.77
N SER A 186 -13.33 1.17 13.85
CA SER A 186 -13.62 0.41 15.09
C SER A 186 -12.53 -0.62 15.44
N LEU A 187 -11.74 -1.05 14.47
CA LEU A 187 -10.58 -1.94 14.65
C LEU A 187 -9.28 -1.19 14.93
N GLY A 188 -9.25 0.14 14.78
CA GLY A 188 -8.04 0.96 14.87
C GLY A 188 -7.22 1.05 13.56
N LEU A 189 -7.71 0.48 12.45
CA LEU A 189 -7.07 0.60 11.14
C LEU A 189 -7.16 2.01 10.58
N VAL A 190 -8.31 2.64 10.73
CA VAL A 190 -8.61 3.99 10.20
C VAL A 190 -8.57 4.99 11.35
N SER A 191 -7.71 6.00 11.21
CA SER A 191 -7.58 7.09 12.19
C SER A 191 -8.81 8.00 12.18
N GLN A 192 -9.34 8.29 10.98
CA GLN A 192 -10.52 9.15 10.82
C GLN A 192 -11.34 8.74 9.58
N VAL A 193 -12.66 8.61 9.77
CA VAL A 193 -13.62 8.45 8.68
C VAL A 193 -14.19 9.82 8.31
N THR A 194 -14.30 10.09 7.01
CA THR A 194 -14.78 11.37 6.47
C THR A 194 -16.04 11.19 5.62
N GLY A 195 -16.64 12.29 5.22
CA GLY A 195 -17.66 12.31 4.17
C GLY A 195 -17.10 11.82 2.83
N GLU A 196 -17.99 11.52 1.90
CA GLU A 196 -17.62 11.12 0.55
C GLU A 196 -16.84 12.24 -0.17
N GLY A 197 -15.68 11.87 -0.76
CA GLY A 197 -14.79 12.81 -1.45
C GLY A 197 -13.91 13.68 -0.54
N ASP A 198 -14.05 13.57 0.79
CA ASP A 198 -13.39 14.49 1.75
C ASP A 198 -12.04 13.99 2.28
N ALA A 199 -11.65 12.73 2.04
CA ALA A 199 -10.46 12.14 2.65
C ALA A 199 -9.18 12.97 2.42
N LEU A 200 -8.93 13.40 1.18
CA LEU A 200 -7.76 14.21 0.85
C LEU A 200 -7.78 15.58 1.54
N ARG A 201 -8.93 16.26 1.57
CA ARG A 201 -9.08 17.55 2.24
C ARG A 201 -8.76 17.44 3.75
N VAL A 202 -9.27 16.39 4.39
CA VAL A 202 -9.02 16.15 5.82
C VAL A 202 -7.58 15.75 6.07
N ALA A 203 -6.98 14.89 5.24
CA ALA A 203 -5.56 14.53 5.33
C ALA A 203 -4.64 15.76 5.21
N ARG A 204 -4.93 16.68 4.28
CA ARG A 204 -4.20 17.95 4.15
C ARG A 204 -4.34 18.82 5.40
N ALA A 205 -5.55 18.95 5.94
CA ALA A 205 -5.77 19.70 7.18
C ALA A 205 -4.99 19.07 8.35
N THR A 206 -4.98 17.75 8.47
CA THR A 206 -4.17 17.03 9.45
C THR A 206 -2.68 17.31 9.25
N ALA A 207 -2.17 17.22 8.00
CA ALA A 207 -0.78 17.50 7.69
C ALA A 207 -0.36 18.92 8.13
N VAL A 208 -1.20 19.94 7.87
CA VAL A 208 -0.94 21.31 8.32
C VAL A 208 -0.85 21.42 9.86
N GLN A 209 -1.70 20.68 10.59
CA GLN A 209 -1.64 20.66 12.07
C GLN A 209 -0.33 20.06 12.59
N LEU A 210 0.18 19.00 11.91
CA LEU A 210 1.45 18.36 12.28
C LEU A 210 2.66 19.31 12.19
N GLY A 211 2.63 20.28 11.30
CA GLY A 211 3.66 21.30 11.18
C GLY A 211 3.82 22.21 12.40
N LYS A 212 2.89 22.16 13.38
CA LYS A 212 2.96 22.90 14.63
C LYS A 212 3.76 22.18 15.72
N PHE A 213 4.09 20.91 15.52
CA PHE A 213 4.83 20.12 16.49
C PHE A 213 6.34 20.24 16.26
N ASP A 214 7.11 20.05 17.35
CA ASP A 214 8.55 19.94 17.24
C ASP A 214 8.94 18.71 16.41
N ARG A 215 9.71 18.94 15.38
CA ARG A 215 10.07 17.92 14.39
C ARG A 215 10.88 16.77 14.99
N GLU A 216 11.91 17.09 15.79
CA GLU A 216 12.79 16.06 16.35
C GLU A 216 12.03 15.16 17.32
N THR A 217 11.17 15.75 18.15
CA THR A 217 10.29 15.01 19.05
C THR A 217 9.34 14.10 18.27
N ALA A 218 8.74 14.58 17.18
CA ALA A 218 7.84 13.76 16.34
C ALA A 218 8.57 12.57 15.71
N ILE A 219 9.80 12.76 15.19
CA ILE A 219 10.61 11.70 14.61
C ILE A 219 10.97 10.64 15.65
N VAL A 220 11.40 11.05 16.85
CA VAL A 220 11.77 10.12 17.93
C VAL A 220 10.55 9.35 18.40
N ALA A 221 9.41 10.02 18.59
CA ALA A 221 8.16 9.38 18.97
C ALA A 221 7.73 8.33 17.94
N LYS A 222 7.73 8.68 16.63
CA LYS A 222 7.40 7.74 15.55
C LYS A 222 8.29 6.50 15.57
N ARG A 223 9.60 6.66 15.68
CA ARG A 223 10.55 5.53 15.75
C ARG A 223 10.29 4.60 16.94
N PHE A 224 9.87 5.18 18.06
CA PHE A 224 9.58 4.41 19.28
C PHE A 224 8.27 3.62 19.15
N ILE A 225 7.20 4.22 18.63
CA ILE A 225 5.87 3.59 18.57
C ILE A 225 5.68 2.68 17.36
N LYS A 226 6.51 2.83 16.31
CA LYS A 226 6.33 2.13 15.02
C LYS A 226 7.60 1.41 14.55
N PRO A 227 8.06 0.40 15.30
CA PRO A 227 9.24 -0.38 14.90
C PRO A 227 8.93 -1.20 13.63
N ILE A 228 9.88 -1.25 12.71
CA ILE A 228 9.73 -2.05 11.48
C ILE A 228 9.96 -3.53 11.79
N PRO A 229 9.01 -4.43 11.52
CA PRO A 229 9.11 -5.87 11.82
C PRO A 229 9.96 -6.62 10.78
N ARG A 230 11.26 -6.29 10.69
CA ARG A 230 12.17 -6.70 9.61
C ARG A 230 12.27 -8.21 9.39
N GLU A 231 12.24 -9.00 10.45
CA GLU A 231 12.34 -10.45 10.38
C GLU A 231 11.06 -11.07 9.78
N GLU A 232 9.89 -10.61 10.25
CA GLU A 232 8.61 -11.08 9.73
C GLU A 232 8.41 -10.66 8.27
N LEU A 233 8.86 -9.45 7.89
CA LEU A 233 8.82 -8.98 6.50
C LEU A 233 9.65 -9.86 5.57
N ARG A 234 10.85 -10.26 5.97
CA ARG A 234 11.66 -11.21 5.18
C ARG A 234 10.98 -12.57 5.05
N ARG A 235 10.43 -13.07 6.15
CA ARG A 235 9.70 -14.35 6.17
C ARG A 235 8.46 -14.32 5.28
N GLU A 236 7.75 -13.20 5.18
CA GLU A 236 6.60 -13.03 4.30
C GLU A 236 7.00 -13.23 2.82
N ILE A 237 8.13 -12.63 2.39
CA ILE A 237 8.67 -12.83 1.03
C ILE A 237 8.97 -14.31 0.78
N ASP A 238 9.61 -14.99 1.72
CA ASP A 238 9.97 -16.40 1.56
C ASP A 238 8.71 -17.28 1.42
N ILE A 239 7.71 -17.07 2.28
CA ILE A 239 6.43 -17.80 2.22
C ILE A 239 5.69 -17.49 0.91
N PHE A 240 5.65 -16.22 0.49
CA PHE A 240 5.03 -15.84 -0.78
C PHE A 240 5.69 -16.57 -1.96
N CYS A 241 7.02 -16.56 -2.01
CA CYS A 241 7.81 -17.23 -3.05
C CYS A 241 7.56 -18.76 -3.07
N GLU A 242 7.46 -19.39 -1.92
CA GLU A 242 7.12 -20.82 -1.80
C GLU A 242 5.72 -21.12 -2.33
N LEU A 243 4.73 -20.32 -1.93
CA LEU A 243 3.34 -20.46 -2.38
C LEU A 243 3.21 -20.19 -3.88
N PHE A 244 3.94 -19.20 -4.40
CA PHE A 244 3.84 -18.77 -5.80
C PHE A 244 4.13 -19.89 -6.81
N MET A 245 4.96 -20.86 -6.44
CA MET A 245 5.31 -22.00 -7.28
C MET A 245 4.24 -23.12 -7.27
N ARG A 246 3.16 -22.98 -6.52
CA ARG A 246 2.11 -24.00 -6.44
C ARG A 246 1.15 -23.92 -7.64
N PRO A 247 0.68 -25.09 -8.17
CA PRO A 247 -0.28 -25.10 -9.28
C PRO A 247 -1.58 -24.33 -8.98
N ALA A 248 -1.99 -24.28 -7.71
CA ALA A 248 -3.18 -23.55 -7.28
C ALA A 248 -3.07 -22.04 -7.58
N VAL A 249 -1.87 -21.46 -7.44
CA VAL A 249 -1.63 -20.04 -7.73
C VAL A 249 -1.71 -19.78 -9.23
N GLU A 250 -1.11 -20.62 -10.05
CA GLU A 250 -1.21 -20.48 -11.51
C GLU A 250 -2.68 -20.55 -11.97
N ALA A 251 -3.45 -21.51 -11.43
CA ALA A 251 -4.88 -21.63 -11.71
C ALA A 251 -5.67 -20.41 -11.25
N GLY A 252 -5.41 -19.89 -10.05
CA GLY A 252 -6.03 -18.69 -9.50
C GLY A 252 -5.74 -17.45 -10.34
N LEU A 253 -4.49 -17.23 -10.70
CA LEU A 253 -4.07 -16.10 -11.54
C LEU A 253 -4.69 -16.20 -12.95
N ARG A 254 -4.70 -17.39 -13.56
CA ARG A 254 -5.34 -17.63 -14.86
C ARG A 254 -6.81 -17.27 -14.82
N LYS A 255 -7.56 -17.80 -13.85
CA LYS A 255 -8.98 -17.49 -13.65
C LYS A 255 -9.21 -16.00 -13.50
N PHE A 256 -8.36 -15.31 -12.74
CA PHE A 256 -8.42 -13.86 -12.55
C PHE A 256 -8.20 -13.09 -13.86
N VAL A 257 -7.16 -13.46 -14.63
CA VAL A 257 -6.81 -12.75 -15.88
C VAL A 257 -7.84 -12.98 -16.98
N GLU A 258 -8.44 -14.17 -17.04
CA GLU A 258 -9.47 -14.55 -18.00
C GLU A 258 -10.87 -14.04 -17.61
N SER A 259 -11.05 -13.58 -16.36
CA SER A 259 -12.32 -13.02 -15.92
C SER A 259 -12.64 -11.72 -16.66
N THR A 260 -13.87 -11.61 -17.13
CA THR A 260 -14.47 -10.38 -17.68
C THR A 260 -15.17 -9.54 -16.62
N ASP A 261 -15.18 -10.02 -15.37
CA ASP A 261 -15.77 -9.30 -14.25
C ASP A 261 -14.98 -8.02 -13.95
N ALA A 262 -15.69 -6.92 -13.75
CA ALA A 262 -15.06 -5.63 -13.41
C ALA A 262 -14.39 -5.66 -12.01
N LEU A 263 -14.88 -6.52 -11.12
CA LEU A 263 -14.40 -6.68 -9.76
C LEU A 263 -14.18 -8.17 -9.43
N PRO A 264 -13.22 -8.84 -10.09
CA PRO A 264 -13.01 -10.28 -9.94
C PRO A 264 -12.58 -10.72 -8.53
N TYR A 265 -12.36 -9.77 -7.63
CA TYR A 265 -12.01 -10.00 -6.23
C TYR A 265 -13.23 -10.11 -5.30
N LEU A 266 -14.40 -9.68 -5.73
CA LEU A 266 -15.60 -9.79 -4.91
C LEU A 266 -16.15 -11.21 -4.97
N PRO A 267 -16.63 -11.76 -3.83
CA PRO A 267 -17.25 -13.06 -3.79
C PRO A 267 -18.56 -13.09 -4.57
#